data_138d301eec64d3407688887e75bdefc2
#
_entry.id   138d301eec64d3407688887e75bdefc2
#
_cell.length_a   1.000
_cell.length_b   1.000
_cell.length_c   1.000
_cell.angle_alpha   90.00
_cell.angle_beta   90.00
_cell.angle_gamma   90.00
#
_symmetry.space_group_name_H-M   'P 1'
#
loop_
_entity.id
_entity.type
_entity.pdbx_description
1 polymer ?
#
loop_
_entity_poly.entity_id
_entity_poly.type
_entity_poly.pdbx_seq_one_letter_code
_entity_poly.pdbx_strand_id
1 'polypeptide(L)'
;MMEPSFQVQGWCPGALRPMMSGDGLVVRVRPQAGRLTQTQAAGVAAAARTHGNGLIDLSARGNVQLRGVSTASHSALIADLRALGLIDAYATDEARRNVLVTPFADAATDALAARLGAALARMPQLPGKFGFVVDTGPAPVFAGIAGDIRFERAAGGGLLIRCEGATLAAPVAEDETSDAAVELAQWFVAAGGVTEGRGRMAALIGRGVAPEGRLAGSVAPASAAPAAVPGLVAEGALVGFAFGQMTADTMAALAALGPLRITPWRMVLIEGMRALPDLPGLILTADDPIRRVEACSGAPACLQALAPVRALTARLARDVPAGKLLHVSACAKGCAHPGPADLTLVATATGFDLIRGGSAQDTPDQRALSPETIDLKGLF
;
A
#
# COMPACT_ATOMS: atom_id res chain seq x y z
N MET A 1 3.25 -25.95 -20.40
CA MET A 1 3.41 -24.87 -19.38
C MET A 1 3.16 -25.52 -18.03
N MET A 2 4.13 -25.48 -17.11
CA MET A 2 3.90 -25.92 -15.73
C MET A 2 2.89 -24.94 -15.11
N GLU A 3 1.85 -25.46 -14.45
CA GLU A 3 0.93 -24.61 -13.67
C GLU A 3 1.72 -23.84 -12.61
N PRO A 4 1.39 -22.57 -12.36
CA PRO A 4 2.09 -21.80 -11.33
C PRO A 4 1.93 -22.50 -9.98
N SER A 5 3.04 -22.72 -9.28
CA SER A 5 3.10 -23.41 -7.99
C SER A 5 2.46 -22.63 -6.82
N PHE A 6 1.68 -21.59 -7.09
CA PHE A 6 1.04 -20.74 -6.08
C PHE A 6 -0.42 -20.40 -6.43
N GLN A 7 -1.24 -20.23 -5.39
CA GLN A 7 -2.66 -19.82 -5.54
C GLN A 7 -2.84 -18.32 -5.46
N VAL A 8 -3.67 -17.78 -6.35
CA VAL A 8 -4.14 -16.39 -6.31
C VAL A 8 -5.59 -16.39 -5.81
N GLN A 9 -5.84 -15.80 -4.64
CA GLN A 9 -7.18 -15.75 -4.02
C GLN A 9 -8.19 -14.88 -4.81
N GLY A 10 -7.72 -14.00 -5.70
CA GLY A 10 -8.58 -13.19 -6.58
C GLY A 10 -9.22 -11.97 -5.91
N TRP A 11 -9.09 -11.78 -4.59
CA TRP A 11 -9.66 -10.67 -3.82
C TRP A 11 -8.65 -10.14 -2.78
N CYS A 12 -8.93 -8.96 -2.22
CA CYS A 12 -8.11 -8.35 -1.18
C CYS A 12 -8.82 -8.46 0.18
N PRO A 13 -8.11 -8.71 1.29
CA PRO A 13 -8.72 -8.75 2.60
C PRO A 13 -9.35 -7.40 2.97
N GLY A 14 -10.42 -7.46 3.77
CA GLY A 14 -11.03 -6.38 4.49
C GLY A 14 -11.04 -6.67 5.98
N ALA A 15 -11.73 -5.86 6.76
CA ALA A 15 -12.01 -6.18 8.16
C ALA A 15 -13.23 -7.11 8.27
N LEU A 16 -14.30 -6.79 7.54
CA LEU A 16 -15.52 -7.60 7.49
C LEU A 16 -15.39 -8.88 6.65
N ARG A 17 -14.38 -8.92 5.76
CA ARG A 17 -14.03 -10.09 4.97
C ARG A 17 -12.52 -10.35 5.07
N PRO A 18 -12.05 -10.92 6.20
CA PRO A 18 -10.64 -11.19 6.41
C PRO A 18 -10.14 -12.32 5.51
N MET A 19 -8.82 -12.43 5.36
CA MET A 19 -8.19 -13.49 4.59
C MET A 19 -7.40 -14.42 5.52
N MET A 20 -7.56 -15.73 5.35
CA MET A 20 -6.74 -16.71 6.05
C MET A 20 -5.29 -16.63 5.59
N SER A 21 -4.37 -16.69 6.53
CA SER A 21 -2.92 -16.73 6.34
C SER A 21 -2.30 -17.79 7.25
N GLY A 22 -0.99 -17.99 7.18
CA GLY A 22 -0.32 -19.04 7.96
C GLY A 22 -0.33 -18.81 9.46
N ASP A 23 -0.39 -17.57 9.89
CA ASP A 23 -0.44 -17.13 11.28
C ASP A 23 -1.86 -16.80 11.79
N GLY A 24 -2.91 -17.07 11.01
CA GLY A 24 -4.29 -16.75 11.32
C GLY A 24 -4.92 -15.81 10.30
N LEU A 25 -6.03 -15.18 10.65
CA LEU A 25 -6.69 -14.21 9.77
C LEU A 25 -5.87 -12.92 9.68
N VAL A 26 -5.81 -12.37 8.47
CA VAL A 26 -5.36 -10.99 8.18
C VAL A 26 -6.59 -10.10 8.11
N VAL A 27 -6.71 -9.20 9.07
CA VAL A 27 -7.80 -8.23 9.16
C VAL A 27 -7.30 -6.87 8.73
N ARG A 28 -7.83 -6.33 7.62
CA ARG A 28 -7.39 -5.06 7.07
C ARG A 28 -8.31 -3.94 7.50
N VAL A 29 -7.74 -2.96 8.18
CA VAL A 29 -8.37 -1.68 8.53
C VAL A 29 -7.98 -0.65 7.49
N ARG A 30 -8.97 0.10 7.01
CA ARG A 30 -8.79 1.21 6.04
C ARG A 30 -9.09 2.52 6.76
N PRO A 31 -8.08 3.22 7.30
CA PRO A 31 -8.29 4.52 7.92
C PRO A 31 -8.91 5.51 6.93
N GLN A 32 -9.85 6.34 7.39
CA GLN A 32 -10.41 7.39 6.56
C GLN A 32 -9.32 8.41 6.21
N ALA A 33 -9.23 8.79 4.94
CA ALA A 33 -8.16 9.64 4.42
C ALA A 33 -6.74 9.16 4.77
N GLY A 34 -6.55 7.85 5.02
CA GLY A 34 -5.28 7.29 5.47
C GLY A 34 -4.85 7.71 6.87
N ARG A 35 -5.71 8.38 7.66
CA ARG A 35 -5.37 9.02 8.93
C ARG A 35 -5.99 8.29 10.12
N LEU A 36 -5.19 8.08 11.17
CA LEU A 36 -5.61 7.60 12.49
C LEU A 36 -5.39 8.71 13.51
N THR A 37 -6.41 9.04 14.29
CA THR A 37 -6.21 9.85 15.51
C THR A 37 -5.36 9.07 16.51
N GLN A 38 -4.80 9.75 17.52
CA GLN A 38 -4.06 9.09 18.61
C GLN A 38 -4.88 8.00 19.29
N THR A 39 -6.16 8.26 19.58
CA THR A 39 -7.09 7.29 20.16
C THR A 39 -7.31 6.09 19.25
N GLN A 40 -7.51 6.31 17.95
CA GLN A 40 -7.68 5.23 16.99
C GLN A 40 -6.41 4.38 16.86
N ALA A 41 -5.24 5.00 16.76
CA ALA A 41 -3.97 4.28 16.65
C ALA A 41 -3.66 3.46 17.91
N ALA A 42 -3.89 4.04 19.10
CA ALA A 42 -3.75 3.32 20.38
C ALA A 42 -4.75 2.16 20.47
N GLY A 43 -6.01 2.36 20.03
CA GLY A 43 -7.03 1.33 20.00
C GLY A 43 -6.71 0.20 19.01
N VAL A 44 -6.15 0.51 17.83
CA VAL A 44 -5.67 -0.50 16.86
C VAL A 44 -4.53 -1.32 17.48
N ALA A 45 -3.60 -0.68 18.21
CA ALA A 45 -2.53 -1.38 18.91
C ALA A 45 -3.06 -2.32 20.00
N ALA A 46 -4.01 -1.86 20.81
CA ALA A 46 -4.68 -2.68 21.82
C ALA A 46 -5.42 -3.87 21.19
N ALA A 47 -6.16 -3.63 20.11
CA ALA A 47 -6.88 -4.67 19.38
C ALA A 47 -5.94 -5.73 18.77
N ALA A 48 -4.76 -5.31 18.25
CA ALA A 48 -3.76 -6.23 17.71
C ALA A 48 -3.16 -7.14 18.80
N ARG A 49 -2.97 -6.64 20.02
CA ARG A 49 -2.51 -7.46 21.18
C ARG A 49 -3.58 -8.42 21.66
N THR A 50 -4.82 -7.95 21.77
CA THR A 50 -5.91 -8.71 22.39
C THR A 50 -6.43 -9.81 21.47
N HIS A 51 -6.55 -9.54 20.17
CA HIS A 51 -7.25 -10.40 19.22
C HIS A 51 -6.35 -11.04 18.16
N GLY A 52 -5.11 -10.56 18.02
CA GLY A 52 -4.13 -11.04 17.07
C GLY A 52 -2.85 -11.54 17.72
N ASN A 53 -1.77 -11.59 16.95
CA ASN A 53 -0.44 -11.98 17.43
C ASN A 53 0.45 -10.76 17.78
N GLY A 54 -0.12 -9.56 17.86
CA GLY A 54 0.59 -8.33 18.16
C GLY A 54 1.39 -7.74 16.99
N LEU A 55 1.33 -8.32 15.80
CA LEU A 55 1.98 -7.80 14.61
C LEU A 55 1.00 -7.00 13.74
N ILE A 56 1.50 -5.91 13.19
CA ILE A 56 0.75 -4.98 12.33
C ILE A 56 1.56 -4.76 11.05
N ASP A 57 1.00 -5.10 9.89
CA ASP A 57 1.59 -4.82 8.59
C ASP A 57 1.00 -3.54 7.97
N LEU A 58 1.85 -2.75 7.33
CA LEU A 58 1.45 -1.64 6.46
C LEU A 58 1.39 -2.13 5.01
N SER A 59 0.31 -1.83 4.33
CA SER A 59 0.14 -2.24 2.94
C SER A 59 0.55 -1.12 1.96
N ALA A 60 0.95 -1.50 0.73
CA ALA A 60 1.20 -0.56 -0.37
C ALA A 60 -0.05 0.23 -0.82
N ARG A 61 -1.18 0.09 -0.13
CA ARG A 61 -2.42 0.85 -0.34
C ARG A 61 -2.78 1.74 0.85
N GLY A 62 -1.79 2.08 1.70
CA GLY A 62 -2.02 2.94 2.86
C GLY A 62 -2.98 2.36 3.89
N ASN A 63 -3.03 1.03 4.05
CA ASN A 63 -3.89 0.36 5.03
C ASN A 63 -3.08 -0.33 6.11
N VAL A 64 -3.72 -0.52 7.26
CA VAL A 64 -3.19 -1.28 8.40
C VAL A 64 -3.75 -2.70 8.38
N GLN A 65 -2.94 -3.70 8.65
CA GLN A 65 -3.35 -5.11 8.68
C GLN A 65 -2.96 -5.74 10.01
N LEU A 66 -3.95 -6.15 10.81
CA LEU A 66 -3.74 -6.91 12.03
C LEU A 66 -3.50 -8.37 11.65
N ARG A 67 -2.47 -8.96 12.25
CA ARG A 67 -2.01 -10.33 11.96
C ARG A 67 -2.42 -11.31 13.07
N GLY A 68 -2.51 -12.58 12.70
CA GLY A 68 -2.70 -13.67 13.66
C GLY A 68 -4.06 -13.67 14.37
N VAL A 69 -5.07 -13.05 13.79
CA VAL A 69 -6.42 -13.04 14.37
C VAL A 69 -7.05 -14.42 14.22
N SER A 70 -7.62 -14.95 15.31
CA SER A 70 -8.34 -16.21 15.26
C SER A 70 -9.79 -16.02 14.78
N THR A 71 -10.39 -17.08 14.25
CA THR A 71 -11.83 -17.06 13.92
C THR A 71 -12.70 -16.80 15.15
N ALA A 72 -12.27 -17.23 16.32
CA ALA A 72 -12.98 -17.02 17.59
C ALA A 72 -12.91 -15.56 18.06
N SER A 73 -11.76 -14.88 17.88
CA SER A 73 -11.56 -13.49 18.31
C SER A 73 -12.02 -12.46 17.28
N HIS A 74 -12.31 -12.86 16.03
CA HIS A 74 -12.63 -11.93 14.94
C HIS A 74 -13.85 -11.04 15.24
N SER A 75 -14.94 -11.61 15.77
CA SER A 75 -16.16 -10.85 16.07
C SER A 75 -15.94 -9.79 17.15
N ALA A 76 -15.16 -10.11 18.19
CA ALA A 76 -14.79 -9.16 19.24
C ALA A 76 -13.88 -8.05 18.69
N LEU A 77 -12.89 -8.41 17.84
CA LEU A 77 -12.05 -7.45 17.14
C LEU A 77 -12.88 -6.45 16.31
N ILE A 78 -13.89 -6.95 15.56
CA ILE A 78 -14.75 -6.07 14.75
C ILE A 78 -15.57 -5.13 15.64
N ALA A 79 -16.03 -5.58 16.81
CA ALA A 79 -16.71 -4.71 17.76
C ALA A 79 -15.82 -3.58 18.28
N ASP A 80 -14.58 -3.90 18.67
CA ASP A 80 -13.61 -2.90 19.14
C ASP A 80 -13.25 -1.89 18.04
N LEU A 81 -12.96 -2.36 16.82
CA LEU A 81 -12.65 -1.48 15.69
C LEU A 81 -13.85 -0.62 15.28
N ARG A 82 -15.08 -1.13 15.43
CA ARG A 82 -16.31 -0.36 15.18
C ARG A 82 -16.50 0.74 16.22
N ALA A 83 -16.21 0.48 17.49
CA ALA A 83 -16.25 1.48 18.55
C ALA A 83 -15.24 2.63 18.30
N LEU A 84 -14.15 2.36 17.57
CA LEU A 84 -13.18 3.35 17.11
C LEU A 84 -13.60 4.09 15.83
N GLY A 85 -14.74 3.74 15.21
CA GLY A 85 -15.19 4.32 13.93
C GLY A 85 -14.35 3.88 12.73
N LEU A 86 -13.69 2.72 12.80
CA LEU A 86 -12.78 2.23 11.77
C LEU A 86 -13.41 1.16 10.85
N ILE A 87 -14.64 0.76 11.10
CA ILE A 87 -15.36 -0.29 10.36
C ILE A 87 -16.59 0.29 9.67
N ASP A 88 -16.72 0.01 8.39
CA ASP A 88 -17.91 0.35 7.61
C ASP A 88 -19.12 -0.51 8.05
N ALA A 89 -20.33 -0.03 7.73
CA ALA A 89 -21.55 -0.77 8.08
C ALA A 89 -21.63 -2.13 7.35
N TYR A 90 -21.22 -2.15 6.08
CA TYR A 90 -21.29 -3.32 5.21
C TYR A 90 -19.95 -3.61 4.52
N ALA A 91 -19.69 -4.88 4.23
CA ALA A 91 -18.48 -5.32 3.51
C ALA A 91 -18.40 -4.76 2.08
N THR A 92 -19.54 -4.45 1.47
CA THR A 92 -19.61 -3.78 0.16
C THR A 92 -19.09 -2.35 0.22
N ASP A 93 -19.39 -1.62 1.27
CA ASP A 93 -18.94 -0.23 1.46
C ASP A 93 -17.45 -0.22 1.78
N GLU A 94 -17.01 -1.12 2.65
CA GLU A 94 -15.59 -1.33 2.91
C GLU A 94 -14.81 -1.62 1.61
N ALA A 95 -15.34 -2.50 0.75
CA ALA A 95 -14.67 -2.87 -0.49
C ALA A 95 -14.51 -1.69 -1.46
N ARG A 96 -15.47 -0.75 -1.49
CA ARG A 96 -15.45 0.46 -2.32
C ARG A 96 -14.49 1.53 -1.79
N ARG A 97 -14.22 1.57 -0.49
CA ARG A 97 -13.41 2.60 0.15
C ARG A 97 -11.91 2.38 -0.07
N ASN A 98 -11.51 2.42 -1.33
CA ASN A 98 -10.12 2.33 -1.76
C ASN A 98 -9.64 3.73 -2.20
N VAL A 99 -9.60 4.65 -1.25
CA VAL A 99 -9.17 6.05 -1.43
C VAL A 99 -7.82 6.22 -0.75
N LEU A 100 -6.81 6.56 -1.52
CA LEU A 100 -5.48 6.86 -1.04
C LEU A 100 -5.29 8.38 -1.03
N VAL A 101 -4.91 8.93 0.11
CA VAL A 101 -4.71 10.37 0.31
C VAL A 101 -3.26 10.64 0.63
N THR A 102 -2.69 11.69 0.04
CA THR A 102 -1.31 12.10 0.34
C THR A 102 -1.11 12.28 1.85
N PRO A 103 0.01 11.80 2.43
CA PRO A 103 0.28 12.02 3.85
C PRO A 103 0.56 13.49 4.18
N PHE A 104 0.83 14.31 3.17
CA PHE A 104 1.08 15.74 3.27
C PHE A 104 -0.21 16.57 3.05
N ALA A 105 -1.36 15.98 3.36
CA ALA A 105 -2.66 16.60 3.16
C ALA A 105 -2.87 17.79 4.11
N ASP A 106 -3.30 18.90 3.52
CA ASP A 106 -3.86 20.04 4.24
C ASP A 106 -5.37 19.85 4.48
N ALA A 107 -6.00 20.82 5.13
CA ALA A 107 -7.43 20.76 5.43
C ALA A 107 -8.31 20.71 4.17
N ALA A 108 -7.89 21.32 3.06
CA ALA A 108 -8.62 21.32 1.80
C ALA A 108 -8.56 19.90 1.16
N THR A 109 -7.40 19.27 1.19
CA THR A 109 -7.19 17.89 0.73
C THR A 109 -8.01 16.90 1.56
N ASP A 110 -8.01 17.03 2.89
CA ASP A 110 -8.81 16.18 3.78
C ASP A 110 -10.32 16.37 3.53
N ALA A 111 -10.78 17.61 3.30
CA ALA A 111 -12.16 17.89 2.96
C ALA A 111 -12.56 17.29 1.60
N LEU A 112 -11.68 17.34 0.59
CA LEU A 112 -11.90 16.69 -0.70
C LEU A 112 -12.01 15.17 -0.51
N ALA A 113 -11.09 14.55 0.23
CA ALA A 113 -11.12 13.13 0.52
C ALA A 113 -12.40 12.69 1.25
N ALA A 114 -12.90 13.51 2.18
CA ALA A 114 -14.15 13.26 2.88
C ALA A 114 -15.37 13.33 1.93
N ARG A 115 -15.44 14.35 1.06
CA ARG A 115 -16.49 14.47 0.03
C ARG A 115 -16.46 13.28 -0.93
N LEU A 116 -15.28 12.89 -1.39
CA LEU A 116 -15.10 11.70 -2.23
C LEU A 116 -15.56 10.44 -1.52
N GLY A 117 -15.20 10.27 -0.24
CA GLY A 117 -15.64 9.16 0.60
C GLY A 117 -17.18 9.05 0.67
N ALA A 118 -17.87 10.18 0.86
CA ALA A 118 -19.34 10.23 0.85
C ALA A 118 -19.94 9.91 -0.54
N ALA A 119 -19.25 10.28 -1.62
CA ALA A 119 -19.68 10.00 -2.99
C ALA A 119 -19.56 8.52 -3.39
N LEU A 120 -18.78 7.70 -2.69
CA LEU A 120 -18.58 6.28 -3.02
C LEU A 120 -19.90 5.48 -3.03
N ALA A 121 -20.88 5.87 -2.23
CA ALA A 121 -22.22 5.25 -2.24
C ALA A 121 -22.96 5.40 -3.59
N ARG A 122 -22.65 6.45 -4.36
CA ARG A 122 -23.23 6.73 -5.67
C ARG A 122 -22.47 6.10 -6.85
N MET A 123 -21.31 5.49 -6.58
CA MET A 123 -20.47 4.87 -7.60
C MET A 123 -21.13 3.62 -8.18
N PRO A 124 -20.93 3.33 -9.47
CA PRO A 124 -21.33 2.05 -10.06
C PRO A 124 -20.55 0.90 -9.38
N GLN A 125 -20.90 -0.34 -9.75
CA GLN A 125 -20.11 -1.47 -9.31
C GLN A 125 -18.74 -1.46 -10.00
N LEU A 126 -17.69 -1.24 -9.22
CA LEU A 126 -16.30 -1.15 -9.66
C LEU A 126 -15.50 -2.42 -9.32
N PRO A 127 -14.45 -2.74 -10.09
CA PRO A 127 -13.54 -3.82 -9.74
C PRO A 127 -12.94 -3.64 -8.35
N GLY A 128 -12.74 -4.74 -7.60
CA GLY A 128 -12.26 -4.66 -6.20
C GLY A 128 -10.85 -4.07 -6.02
N LYS A 129 -10.10 -3.87 -7.10
CA LYS A 129 -8.81 -3.16 -7.08
C LYS A 129 -8.89 -1.74 -7.64
N PHE A 130 -10.06 -1.30 -8.09
CA PHE A 130 -10.25 0.07 -8.53
C PHE A 130 -10.05 1.02 -7.34
N GLY A 131 -9.32 2.10 -7.54
CA GLY A 131 -8.95 3.00 -6.46
C GLY A 131 -8.86 4.45 -6.89
N PHE A 132 -9.04 5.31 -5.89
CA PHE A 132 -8.96 6.76 -6.02
C PHE A 132 -7.69 7.26 -5.35
N VAL A 133 -7.06 8.27 -5.91
CA VAL A 133 -5.88 8.94 -5.37
C VAL A 133 -6.21 10.43 -5.21
N VAL A 134 -5.97 10.95 -4.02
CA VAL A 134 -6.07 12.37 -3.69
C VAL A 134 -4.68 12.86 -3.33
N ASP A 135 -4.03 13.54 -4.27
CA ASP A 135 -2.65 14.01 -4.15
C ASP A 135 -2.58 15.47 -4.63
N THR A 136 -3.20 16.36 -3.86
CA THR A 136 -3.46 17.76 -4.22
C THR A 136 -2.43 18.73 -3.65
N GLY A 137 -1.25 18.23 -3.31
CA GLY A 137 -0.10 19.08 -2.98
C GLY A 137 0.43 19.86 -4.20
N PRO A 138 1.37 20.80 -3.99
CA PRO A 138 1.95 21.59 -5.07
C PRO A 138 2.74 20.75 -6.07
N ALA A 139 3.24 19.60 -5.66
CA ALA A 139 3.88 18.60 -6.51
C ALA A 139 3.39 17.20 -6.08
N PRO A 140 2.80 16.40 -6.99
CA PRO A 140 2.29 15.08 -6.65
C PRO A 140 3.41 14.16 -6.18
N VAL A 141 3.22 13.46 -5.06
CA VAL A 141 4.16 12.48 -4.51
C VAL A 141 3.76 11.04 -4.83
N PHE A 142 2.55 10.82 -5.33
CA PHE A 142 1.99 9.51 -5.64
C PHE A 142 2.04 9.14 -7.13
N ALA A 143 2.87 9.77 -7.93
CA ALA A 143 2.94 9.51 -9.37
C ALA A 143 3.19 8.03 -9.72
N GLY A 144 4.00 7.32 -8.93
CA GLY A 144 4.27 5.89 -9.09
C GLY A 144 3.31 4.96 -8.33
N ILE A 145 2.29 5.49 -7.67
CA ILE A 145 1.35 4.71 -6.86
C ILE A 145 0.10 4.38 -7.68
N ALA A 146 -0.26 3.11 -7.71
CA ALA A 146 -1.41 2.63 -8.49
C ALA A 146 -2.74 3.24 -8.00
N GLY A 147 -3.45 3.89 -8.91
CA GLY A 147 -4.80 4.40 -8.76
C GLY A 147 -5.62 4.12 -10.02
N ASP A 148 -6.80 4.69 -10.13
CA ASP A 148 -7.61 4.65 -11.34
C ASP A 148 -8.17 6.05 -11.66
N ILE A 149 -8.71 6.75 -10.66
CA ILE A 149 -9.08 8.17 -10.75
C ILE A 149 -8.21 8.96 -9.79
N ARG A 150 -7.59 10.04 -10.28
CA ARG A 150 -6.67 10.88 -9.54
C ARG A 150 -7.18 12.30 -9.41
N PHE A 151 -7.10 12.87 -8.23
CA PHE A 151 -7.20 14.30 -7.97
C PHE A 151 -5.79 14.84 -7.73
N GLU A 152 -5.37 15.76 -8.57
CA GLU A 152 -4.03 16.36 -8.58
C GLU A 152 -4.16 17.88 -8.81
N ARG A 153 -3.05 18.63 -8.75
CA ARG A 153 -3.05 20.05 -9.14
C ARG A 153 -2.26 20.27 -10.42
N ALA A 154 -2.68 21.29 -11.18
CA ALA A 154 -1.86 21.86 -12.25
C ALA A 154 -0.67 22.63 -11.66
N ALA A 155 0.35 22.89 -12.46
CA ALA A 155 1.48 23.75 -12.06
C ALA A 155 1.04 25.15 -11.60
N GLY A 156 -0.08 25.68 -12.12
CA GLY A 156 -0.71 26.93 -11.69
C GLY A 156 -1.63 26.82 -10.49
N GLY A 157 -1.73 25.65 -9.82
CA GLY A 157 -2.49 25.43 -8.58
C GLY A 157 -3.96 25.01 -8.78
N GLY A 158 -4.51 25.03 -10.00
CA GLY A 158 -5.87 24.58 -10.29
C GLY A 158 -6.07 23.09 -10.01
N LEU A 159 -7.25 22.72 -9.47
CA LEU A 159 -7.58 21.32 -9.19
C LEU A 159 -7.95 20.58 -10.47
N LEU A 160 -7.46 19.36 -10.57
CA LEU A 160 -7.59 18.49 -11.73
C LEU A 160 -8.16 17.13 -11.32
N ILE A 161 -8.93 16.52 -12.25
CA ILE A 161 -9.30 15.11 -12.20
C ILE A 161 -8.69 14.38 -13.41
N ARG A 162 -8.02 13.24 -13.20
CA ARG A 162 -7.31 12.51 -14.23
C ARG A 162 -7.60 11.01 -14.20
N CYS A 163 -7.77 10.44 -15.39
CA CYS A 163 -7.70 8.99 -15.58
C CYS A 163 -6.27 8.49 -15.41
N GLU A 164 -6.05 7.43 -14.67
CA GLU A 164 -4.76 6.74 -14.65
C GLU A 164 -4.36 6.30 -16.07
N GLY A 165 -3.10 6.56 -16.45
CA GLY A 165 -2.59 6.31 -17.80
C GLY A 165 -2.76 7.47 -18.78
N ALA A 166 -3.59 8.47 -18.48
CA ALA A 166 -3.67 9.68 -19.28
C ALA A 166 -2.57 10.69 -18.94
N THR A 167 -2.05 11.39 -19.94
CA THR A 167 -1.04 12.45 -19.78
C THR A 167 -1.65 13.79 -19.38
N LEU A 168 -2.90 14.04 -19.78
CA LEU A 168 -3.64 15.26 -19.47
C LEU A 168 -4.82 14.96 -18.54
N ALA A 169 -5.20 15.93 -17.77
CA ALA A 169 -6.28 15.92 -16.81
C ALA A 169 -7.35 16.97 -17.14
N ALA A 170 -8.56 16.78 -16.67
CA ALA A 170 -9.63 17.78 -16.80
C ALA A 170 -9.59 18.72 -15.57
N PRO A 171 -9.69 20.05 -15.75
CA PRO A 171 -9.95 20.98 -14.65
C PRO A 171 -11.29 20.66 -13.96
N VAL A 172 -11.34 20.79 -12.64
CA VAL A 172 -12.55 20.54 -11.85
C VAL A 172 -12.64 21.57 -10.72
N ALA A 173 -13.84 22.09 -10.49
CA ALA A 173 -14.09 22.94 -9.33
C ALA A 173 -14.17 22.12 -8.05
N GLU A 174 -13.82 22.70 -6.90
CA GLU A 174 -13.75 21.95 -5.62
C GLU A 174 -15.10 21.36 -5.20
N ASP A 175 -16.20 22.03 -5.47
CA ASP A 175 -17.57 21.59 -5.20
C ASP A 175 -18.06 20.51 -6.18
N GLU A 176 -17.49 20.43 -7.38
CA GLU A 176 -17.83 19.45 -8.42
C GLU A 176 -17.05 18.13 -8.32
N THR A 177 -16.03 18.03 -7.45
CA THR A 177 -15.11 16.88 -7.36
C THR A 177 -15.83 15.55 -7.19
N SER A 178 -16.87 15.51 -6.35
CA SER A 178 -17.65 14.30 -6.09
C SER A 178 -18.43 13.84 -7.32
N ASP A 179 -19.07 14.76 -8.01
CA ASP A 179 -19.88 14.46 -9.20
C ASP A 179 -19.00 14.08 -10.38
N ALA A 180 -17.87 14.78 -10.55
CA ALA A 180 -16.88 14.43 -11.57
C ALA A 180 -16.29 13.01 -11.35
N ALA A 181 -16.02 12.63 -10.10
CA ALA A 181 -15.55 11.29 -9.79
C ALA A 181 -16.61 10.21 -10.10
N VAL A 182 -17.88 10.46 -9.77
CA VAL A 182 -18.98 9.55 -10.05
C VAL A 182 -19.18 9.41 -11.56
N GLU A 183 -19.22 10.53 -12.29
CA GLU A 183 -19.36 10.55 -13.76
C GLU A 183 -18.22 9.79 -14.44
N LEU A 184 -16.98 10.02 -14.01
CA LEU A 184 -15.81 9.34 -14.56
C LEU A 184 -15.82 7.83 -14.26
N ALA A 185 -16.29 7.42 -13.09
CA ALA A 185 -16.47 6.01 -12.74
C ALA A 185 -17.58 5.34 -13.56
N GLN A 186 -18.69 6.06 -13.82
CA GLN A 186 -19.77 5.59 -14.68
C GLN A 186 -19.30 5.46 -16.15
N TRP A 187 -18.57 6.47 -16.64
CA TRP A 187 -17.94 6.43 -17.95
C TRP A 187 -17.00 5.22 -18.09
N PHE A 188 -16.14 4.97 -17.11
CA PHE A 188 -15.22 3.83 -17.12
C PHE A 188 -15.95 2.50 -17.32
N VAL A 189 -17.08 2.30 -16.65
CA VAL A 189 -17.90 1.08 -16.79
C VAL A 189 -18.56 1.04 -18.17
N ALA A 190 -19.18 2.14 -18.60
CA ALA A 190 -19.87 2.25 -19.89
C ALA A 190 -18.93 2.08 -21.10
N ALA A 191 -17.70 2.57 -20.99
CA ALA A 191 -16.65 2.46 -22.01
C ALA A 191 -15.97 1.06 -22.06
N GLY A 192 -16.50 0.07 -21.34
CA GLY A 192 -15.95 -1.29 -21.34
C GLY A 192 -14.66 -1.45 -20.53
N GLY A 193 -14.49 -0.63 -19.49
CA GLY A 193 -13.38 -0.73 -18.56
C GLY A 193 -13.44 -1.93 -17.61
N VAL A 194 -14.60 -2.62 -17.55
CA VAL A 194 -14.83 -3.78 -16.69
C VAL A 194 -15.12 -5.03 -17.53
N THR A 195 -14.36 -6.10 -17.31
CA THR A 195 -14.57 -7.42 -17.90
C THR A 195 -14.51 -8.47 -16.81
N GLU A 196 -15.55 -9.27 -16.63
CA GLU A 196 -15.63 -10.32 -15.59
C GLU A 196 -15.31 -9.81 -14.18
N GLY A 197 -15.78 -8.60 -13.84
CA GLY A 197 -15.53 -7.96 -12.54
C GLY A 197 -14.10 -7.46 -12.33
N ARG A 198 -13.27 -7.45 -13.38
CA ARG A 198 -11.89 -6.96 -13.39
C ARG A 198 -11.74 -5.79 -14.34
N GLY A 199 -10.76 -4.94 -14.09
CA GLY A 199 -10.43 -3.82 -14.97
C GLY A 199 -9.60 -2.77 -14.24
N ARG A 200 -8.85 -1.99 -15.04
CA ARG A 200 -8.06 -0.85 -14.56
C ARG A 200 -8.18 0.29 -15.57
N MET A 201 -8.27 1.51 -15.06
CA MET A 201 -8.33 2.72 -15.88
C MET A 201 -7.16 2.82 -16.86
N ALA A 202 -5.95 2.58 -16.40
CA ALA A 202 -4.75 2.63 -17.27
C ALA A 202 -4.84 1.66 -18.46
N ALA A 203 -5.45 0.49 -18.27
CA ALA A 203 -5.63 -0.47 -19.35
C ALA A 203 -6.69 0.00 -20.38
N LEU A 204 -7.74 0.71 -19.94
CA LEU A 204 -8.74 1.31 -20.82
C LEU A 204 -8.12 2.46 -21.63
N ILE A 205 -7.44 3.38 -20.97
CA ILE A 205 -6.75 4.51 -21.61
C ILE A 205 -5.66 4.02 -22.57
N GLY A 206 -4.91 2.99 -22.22
CA GLY A 206 -3.88 2.38 -23.08
C GLY A 206 -4.42 1.76 -24.38
N ARG A 207 -5.73 1.47 -24.45
CA ARG A 207 -6.42 1.08 -25.69
C ARG A 207 -6.87 2.26 -26.57
N GLY A 208 -6.52 3.49 -26.18
CA GLY A 208 -6.91 4.72 -26.88
C GLY A 208 -8.32 5.21 -26.56
N VAL A 209 -8.98 4.66 -25.54
CA VAL A 209 -10.32 5.10 -25.11
C VAL A 209 -10.16 6.21 -24.07
N ALA A 210 -10.72 7.39 -24.32
CA ALA A 210 -10.59 8.55 -23.44
C ALA A 210 -11.99 9.19 -23.18
N PRO A 211 -12.20 9.83 -22.01
CA PRO A 211 -13.43 10.54 -21.75
C PRO A 211 -13.55 11.79 -22.64
N GLU A 212 -14.76 12.21 -22.92
CA GLU A 212 -15.10 13.38 -23.72
C GLU A 212 -15.75 14.48 -22.86
N GLY A 213 -16.06 15.63 -23.49
CA GLY A 213 -16.75 16.74 -22.84
C GLY A 213 -15.96 17.36 -21.72
N ARG A 214 -16.61 17.66 -20.59
CA ARG A 214 -15.98 18.33 -19.44
C ARG A 214 -14.90 17.49 -18.74
N LEU A 215 -14.89 16.18 -18.94
CA LEU A 215 -13.90 15.25 -18.38
C LEU A 215 -12.76 14.93 -19.36
N ALA A 216 -12.75 15.53 -20.56
CA ALA A 216 -11.64 15.41 -21.49
C ALA A 216 -10.37 16.07 -20.90
N GLY A 217 -9.26 15.36 -20.95
CA GLY A 217 -7.98 15.88 -20.47
C GLY A 217 -7.48 17.05 -21.34
N SER A 218 -7.24 18.19 -20.75
CA SER A 218 -6.79 19.41 -21.44
C SER A 218 -5.60 20.10 -20.74
N VAL A 219 -5.31 19.79 -19.49
CA VAL A 219 -4.27 20.41 -18.69
C VAL A 219 -3.31 19.36 -18.14
N ALA A 220 -2.00 19.63 -18.21
CA ALA A 220 -1.01 18.77 -17.60
C ALA A 220 -0.99 18.95 -16.06
N PRO A 221 -0.94 17.87 -15.29
CA PRO A 221 -0.69 17.96 -13.86
C PRO A 221 0.69 18.57 -13.57
N ALA A 222 0.89 19.09 -12.36
CA ALA A 222 2.20 19.54 -11.90
C ALA A 222 3.21 18.41 -11.97
N SER A 223 4.49 18.77 -12.14
CA SER A 223 5.58 17.80 -12.14
C SER A 223 5.63 17.05 -10.81
N ALA A 224 5.78 15.73 -10.89
CA ALA A 224 5.85 14.90 -9.72
C ALA A 224 7.12 15.17 -8.88
N ALA A 225 6.96 15.19 -7.57
CA ALA A 225 8.08 15.13 -6.64
C ALA A 225 8.60 13.69 -6.54
N PRO A 226 9.87 13.50 -6.13
CA PRO A 226 10.38 12.19 -5.74
C PRO A 226 9.50 11.56 -4.64
N ALA A 227 9.46 10.22 -4.61
CA ALA A 227 8.81 9.49 -3.51
C ALA A 227 9.40 9.91 -2.17
N ALA A 228 8.54 10.09 -1.17
CA ALA A 228 8.96 10.49 0.17
C ALA A 228 9.88 9.43 0.80
N VAL A 229 10.82 9.90 1.60
CA VAL A 229 11.79 9.08 2.34
C VAL A 229 11.69 9.35 3.83
N PRO A 230 12.13 8.41 4.71
CA PRO A 230 12.16 8.66 6.15
C PRO A 230 12.96 9.90 6.50
N GLY A 231 12.48 10.65 7.48
CA GLY A 231 13.09 11.89 7.94
C GLY A 231 12.07 12.89 8.45
N LEU A 232 12.56 14.08 8.85
CA LEU A 232 11.68 15.20 9.18
C LEU A 232 11.17 15.86 7.90
N VAL A 233 9.88 16.17 7.91
CA VAL A 233 9.18 16.94 6.87
C VAL A 233 8.38 18.08 7.54
N ALA A 234 7.83 18.97 6.74
CA ALA A 234 7.08 20.11 7.28
C ALA A 234 5.88 19.67 8.15
N GLU A 235 5.25 18.58 7.80
CA GLU A 235 4.05 18.04 8.45
C GLU A 235 4.36 17.21 9.70
N GLY A 236 5.60 16.75 9.88
CA GLY A 236 5.97 15.89 11.01
C GLY A 236 7.21 15.04 10.79
N ALA A 237 7.20 13.83 11.36
CA ALA A 237 8.25 12.83 11.20
C ALA A 237 7.75 11.64 10.39
N LEU A 238 8.38 11.37 9.24
CA LEU A 238 8.10 10.21 8.41
C LEU A 238 9.03 9.07 8.83
N VAL A 239 8.47 7.98 9.34
CA VAL A 239 9.21 6.83 9.87
C VAL A 239 8.87 5.55 9.11
N GLY A 240 9.88 4.74 8.82
CA GLY A 240 9.74 3.45 8.16
C GLY A 240 9.90 2.29 9.13
N PHE A 241 9.57 1.09 8.65
CA PHE A 241 9.66 -0.17 9.38
C PHE A 241 10.25 -1.24 8.45
N ALA A 242 11.07 -2.12 9.01
CA ALA A 242 11.58 -3.25 8.25
C ALA A 242 10.42 -4.05 7.63
N PHE A 243 10.42 -4.16 6.30
CA PHE A 243 9.37 -4.84 5.53
C PHE A 243 7.94 -4.30 5.72
N GLY A 244 7.81 -3.07 6.24
CA GLY A 244 6.52 -2.47 6.56
C GLY A 244 5.77 -3.13 7.71
N GLN A 245 6.45 -3.80 8.63
CA GLN A 245 5.85 -4.44 9.79
C GLN A 245 6.32 -3.77 11.09
N MET A 246 5.38 -3.55 12.00
CA MET A 246 5.64 -3.08 13.35
C MET A 246 4.94 -3.95 14.39
N THR A 247 5.33 -3.83 15.65
CA THR A 247 4.61 -4.42 16.77
C THR A 247 3.47 -3.51 17.25
N ALA A 248 2.52 -4.09 17.95
CA ALA A 248 1.47 -3.33 18.63
C ALA A 248 2.06 -2.33 19.66
N ASP A 249 3.18 -2.66 20.29
CA ASP A 249 3.88 -1.76 21.22
C ASP A 249 4.48 -0.54 20.50
N THR A 250 5.09 -0.77 19.34
CA THR A 250 5.56 0.32 18.48
C THR A 250 4.41 1.22 18.04
N MET A 251 3.29 0.64 17.59
CA MET A 251 2.09 1.42 17.21
C MET A 251 1.55 2.27 18.36
N ALA A 252 1.50 1.70 19.57
CA ALA A 252 1.06 2.42 20.77
C ALA A 252 2.03 3.57 21.14
N ALA A 253 3.33 3.34 21.03
CA ALA A 253 4.34 4.38 21.27
C ALA A 253 4.24 5.52 20.25
N LEU A 254 4.03 5.20 18.96
CA LEU A 254 3.81 6.22 17.92
C LEU A 254 2.51 7.00 18.16
N ALA A 255 1.43 6.32 18.58
CA ALA A 255 0.15 6.97 18.90
C ALA A 255 0.26 7.98 20.05
N ALA A 256 1.16 7.77 20.99
CA ALA A 256 1.42 8.72 22.08
C ALA A 256 2.10 10.01 21.60
N LEU A 257 2.79 9.98 20.45
CA LEU A 257 3.50 11.12 19.90
C LEU A 257 2.60 12.05 19.07
N GLY A 258 1.60 11.53 18.38
CA GLY A 258 0.70 12.32 17.54
C GLY A 258 -0.25 11.47 16.70
N PRO A 259 -1.15 12.10 15.94
CA PRO A 259 -1.94 11.43 14.92
C PRO A 259 -1.03 10.83 13.84
N LEU A 260 -1.48 9.73 13.23
CA LEU A 260 -0.68 8.98 12.26
C LEU A 260 -1.32 9.01 10.87
N ARG A 261 -0.52 9.27 9.82
CA ARG A 261 -0.93 9.05 8.43
C ARG A 261 -0.21 7.84 7.86
N ILE A 262 -0.98 6.88 7.38
CA ILE A 262 -0.47 5.65 6.80
C ILE A 262 -0.13 5.89 5.33
N THR A 263 1.07 5.54 4.91
CA THR A 263 1.54 5.79 3.55
C THR A 263 1.58 4.52 2.68
N PRO A 264 1.53 4.64 1.35
CA PRO A 264 1.70 3.50 0.46
C PRO A 264 3.15 2.97 0.40
N TRP A 265 4.11 3.73 0.94
CA TRP A 265 5.52 3.33 1.01
C TRP A 265 5.85 2.48 2.24
N ARG A 266 4.82 1.96 2.95
CA ARG A 266 4.97 1.18 4.20
C ARG A 266 5.67 1.97 5.30
N MET A 267 5.43 3.27 5.33
CA MET A 267 5.88 4.23 6.33
C MET A 267 4.68 4.86 7.01
N VAL A 268 4.92 5.54 8.12
CA VAL A 268 3.93 6.33 8.84
C VAL A 268 4.46 7.74 9.01
N LEU A 269 3.64 8.74 8.72
CA LEU A 269 3.89 10.13 9.12
C LEU A 269 3.24 10.35 10.50
N ILE A 270 4.03 10.76 11.47
CA ILE A 270 3.59 11.22 12.79
C ILE A 270 3.39 12.73 12.68
N GLU A 271 2.13 13.17 12.68
CA GLU A 271 1.79 14.58 12.47
C GLU A 271 2.30 15.49 13.60
N GLY A 272 2.77 16.66 13.23
CA GLY A 272 3.15 17.73 14.18
C GLY A 272 4.50 17.56 14.87
N MET A 273 5.22 16.45 14.64
CA MET A 273 6.56 16.24 15.19
C MET A 273 7.55 17.27 14.65
N ARG A 274 8.45 17.74 15.54
CA ARG A 274 9.53 18.70 15.21
C ARG A 274 10.93 18.09 15.41
N ALA A 275 10.99 16.83 15.84
CA ALA A 275 12.18 16.03 15.97
C ALA A 275 11.87 14.58 15.59
N LEU A 276 12.87 13.82 15.18
CA LEU A 276 12.69 12.39 14.95
C LEU A 276 12.44 11.68 16.29
N PRO A 277 11.53 10.67 16.31
CA PRO A 277 11.28 9.92 17.54
C PRO A 277 12.47 9.03 17.90
N ASP A 278 12.78 8.96 19.19
CA ASP A 278 13.77 8.03 19.75
C ASP A 278 13.05 6.73 20.17
N LEU A 279 12.75 5.88 19.20
CA LEU A 279 12.12 4.58 19.41
C LEU A 279 12.90 3.50 18.65
N PRO A 280 13.14 2.32 19.27
CA PRO A 280 13.89 1.27 18.62
C PRO A 280 13.13 0.67 17.41
N GLY A 281 13.90 0.21 16.42
CA GLY A 281 13.38 -0.50 15.25
C GLY A 281 12.74 0.38 14.18
N LEU A 282 12.80 1.71 14.31
CA LEU A 282 12.37 2.65 13.29
C LEU A 282 13.48 2.88 12.25
N ILE A 283 13.07 3.02 10.99
CA ILE A 283 13.90 3.53 9.90
C ILE A 283 13.70 5.03 9.84
N LEU A 284 14.73 5.80 10.15
CA LEU A 284 14.66 7.26 10.32
C LEU A 284 15.39 8.03 9.21
N THR A 285 16.17 7.35 8.35
CA THR A 285 17.00 7.99 7.31
C THR A 285 16.80 7.33 5.95
N ALA A 286 17.06 8.10 4.91
CA ALA A 286 16.90 7.66 3.52
C ALA A 286 17.90 6.58 3.10
N ASP A 287 19.06 6.55 3.71
CA ASP A 287 20.19 5.68 3.38
C ASP A 287 20.23 4.36 4.18
N ASP A 288 19.27 4.14 5.11
CA ASP A 288 19.19 2.90 5.87
C ASP A 288 19.22 1.67 4.94
N PRO A 289 20.15 0.73 5.14
CA PRO A 289 20.31 -0.43 4.26
C PRO A 289 19.06 -1.28 4.10
N ILE A 290 18.20 -1.34 5.11
CA ILE A 290 16.95 -2.14 5.07
C ILE A 290 15.97 -1.64 3.99
N ARG A 291 16.12 -0.41 3.50
CA ARG A 291 15.34 0.15 2.41
C ARG A 291 15.76 -0.34 1.02
N ARG A 292 16.89 -1.01 0.93
CA ARG A 292 17.43 -1.62 -0.31
C ARG A 292 16.99 -3.06 -0.49
N VAL A 293 16.14 -3.56 0.42
CA VAL A 293 15.70 -4.95 0.42
C VAL A 293 14.18 -5.05 0.56
N GLU A 294 13.60 -6.00 -0.17
CA GLU A 294 12.18 -6.31 -0.10
C GLU A 294 12.00 -7.78 0.29
N ALA A 295 11.11 -8.05 1.26
CA ALA A 295 10.74 -9.41 1.64
C ALA A 295 9.24 -9.52 1.89
N CYS A 296 8.64 -10.62 1.47
CA CYS A 296 7.27 -10.96 1.82
C CYS A 296 7.16 -11.44 3.28
N SER A 297 5.94 -11.79 3.73
CA SER A 297 5.72 -12.30 5.09
C SER A 297 6.55 -13.56 5.39
N GLY A 298 6.72 -14.45 4.40
CA GLY A 298 7.44 -15.70 4.58
C GLY A 298 6.73 -16.70 5.51
N ALA A 299 7.38 -17.82 5.77
CA ALA A 299 6.93 -18.78 6.77
C ALA A 299 7.21 -18.26 8.19
N PRO A 300 6.35 -18.57 9.19
CA PRO A 300 5.10 -19.32 9.08
C PRO A 300 3.90 -18.44 8.69
N ALA A 301 4.08 -17.13 8.49
CA ALA A 301 3.01 -16.16 8.31
C ALA A 301 2.29 -16.25 6.94
N CYS A 302 2.79 -17.04 6.00
CA CYS A 302 2.16 -17.27 4.69
C CYS A 302 2.06 -18.78 4.41
N LEU A 303 0.85 -19.27 4.10
CA LEU A 303 0.59 -20.70 3.80
C LEU A 303 1.35 -21.22 2.56
N GLN A 304 1.78 -20.34 1.66
CA GLN A 304 2.48 -20.70 0.44
C GLN A 304 4.01 -20.55 0.55
N ALA A 305 4.48 -20.10 1.71
CA ALA A 305 5.90 -19.85 1.92
C ALA A 305 6.66 -21.15 2.15
N LEU A 306 7.79 -21.31 1.46
CA LEU A 306 8.69 -22.44 1.58
C LEU A 306 9.80 -22.21 2.62
N ALA A 307 10.04 -20.93 3.00
CA ALA A 307 11.03 -20.58 4.02
C ALA A 307 10.68 -19.27 4.75
N PRO A 308 11.22 -19.05 5.96
CA PRO A 308 11.27 -17.74 6.59
C PRO A 308 12.28 -16.87 5.83
N VAL A 309 11.88 -15.66 5.41
CA VAL A 309 12.72 -14.82 4.54
C VAL A 309 13.17 -13.51 5.20
N ARG A 310 12.42 -12.96 6.15
CA ARG A 310 12.70 -11.62 6.69
C ARG A 310 14.01 -11.53 7.45
N ALA A 311 14.34 -12.53 8.28
CA ALA A 311 15.60 -12.56 9.01
C ALA A 311 16.82 -12.66 8.07
N LEU A 312 16.73 -13.53 7.05
CA LEU A 312 17.73 -13.62 6.00
C LEU A 312 17.92 -12.29 5.28
N THR A 313 16.81 -11.69 4.86
CA THR A 313 16.81 -10.41 4.12
C THR A 313 17.42 -9.28 4.95
N ALA A 314 17.07 -9.18 6.23
CA ALA A 314 17.63 -8.17 7.14
C ALA A 314 19.15 -8.35 7.33
N ARG A 315 19.62 -9.59 7.41
CA ARG A 315 21.06 -9.90 7.48
C ARG A 315 21.78 -9.44 6.23
N LEU A 316 21.22 -9.71 5.06
CA LEU A 316 21.82 -9.38 3.76
C LEU A 316 21.75 -7.88 3.41
N ALA A 317 20.88 -7.11 4.05
CA ALA A 317 20.62 -5.71 3.69
C ALA A 317 21.88 -4.83 3.67
N ARG A 318 22.81 -5.07 4.60
CA ARG A 318 24.06 -4.30 4.71
C ARG A 318 25.02 -4.51 3.53
N ASP A 319 24.90 -5.68 2.88
CA ASP A 319 25.76 -6.07 1.76
C ASP A 319 25.19 -5.63 0.40
N VAL A 320 23.98 -5.06 0.39
CA VAL A 320 23.35 -4.50 -0.83
C VAL A 320 23.90 -3.10 -1.08
N PRO A 321 24.55 -2.83 -2.24
CA PRO A 321 25.09 -1.51 -2.55
C PRO A 321 24.01 -0.43 -2.67
N ALA A 322 24.41 0.84 -2.49
CA ALA A 322 23.51 1.97 -2.72
C ALA A 322 23.02 1.98 -4.17
N GLY A 323 21.72 2.25 -4.35
CA GLY A 323 21.06 2.26 -5.67
C GLY A 323 20.72 0.87 -6.22
N LYS A 324 21.01 -0.21 -5.47
CA LYS A 324 20.64 -1.59 -5.81
C LYS A 324 19.50 -2.10 -4.97
N LEU A 325 18.75 -3.08 -5.50
CA LEU A 325 17.62 -3.71 -4.85
C LEU A 325 17.81 -5.23 -4.76
N LEU A 326 17.68 -5.77 -3.56
CA LEU A 326 17.55 -7.20 -3.32
C LEU A 326 16.07 -7.54 -3.00
N HIS A 327 15.50 -8.47 -3.74
CA HIS A 327 14.20 -9.06 -3.42
C HIS A 327 14.38 -10.49 -2.90
N VAL A 328 13.85 -10.80 -1.72
CA VAL A 328 13.83 -12.16 -1.17
C VAL A 328 12.39 -12.65 -1.06
N SER A 329 12.04 -13.59 -1.89
CA SER A 329 10.69 -14.15 -1.96
C SER A 329 10.61 -15.55 -1.36
N ALA A 330 9.60 -15.79 -0.54
CA ALA A 330 9.37 -17.11 0.08
C ALA A 330 8.74 -18.15 -0.87
N CYS A 331 8.40 -17.79 -2.09
CA CYS A 331 7.90 -18.65 -3.16
C CYS A 331 7.95 -17.90 -4.51
N ALA A 332 7.68 -18.59 -5.62
CA ALA A 332 7.71 -18.02 -6.97
C ALA A 332 6.67 -16.90 -7.24
N LYS A 333 5.76 -16.58 -6.29
CA LYS A 333 4.74 -15.54 -6.49
C LYS A 333 5.31 -14.10 -6.47
N GLY A 334 6.42 -13.85 -5.79
CA GLY A 334 7.07 -12.53 -5.78
C GLY A 334 6.25 -11.41 -5.14
N CYS A 335 5.50 -11.67 -4.07
CA CYS A 335 4.50 -10.73 -3.52
C CYS A 335 5.06 -9.40 -3.04
N ALA A 336 6.31 -9.36 -2.54
CA ALA A 336 6.90 -8.15 -1.99
C ALA A 336 7.33 -7.18 -3.10
N HIS A 337 7.87 -7.73 -4.20
CA HIS A 337 8.32 -7.00 -5.37
C HIS A 337 7.98 -7.78 -6.65
N PRO A 338 6.84 -7.48 -7.31
CA PRO A 338 6.39 -8.25 -8.47
C PRO A 338 7.24 -8.04 -9.74
N GLY A 339 7.98 -6.92 -9.81
CA GLY A 339 8.86 -6.59 -10.92
C GLY A 339 10.27 -7.19 -10.78
N PRO A 340 11.14 -6.92 -11.78
CA PRO A 340 12.55 -7.30 -11.70
C PRO A 340 13.28 -6.49 -10.62
N ALA A 341 14.21 -7.16 -9.89
CA ALA A 341 15.16 -6.54 -8.98
C ALA A 341 16.58 -6.79 -9.47
N ASP A 342 17.57 -6.05 -8.98
CA ASP A 342 18.99 -6.32 -9.34
C ASP A 342 19.39 -7.75 -8.96
N LEU A 343 18.93 -8.20 -7.77
CA LEU A 343 19.01 -9.61 -7.36
C LEU A 343 17.67 -10.05 -6.77
N THR A 344 17.23 -11.23 -7.14
CA THR A 344 16.06 -11.91 -6.53
C THR A 344 16.48 -13.27 -6.00
N LEU A 345 16.19 -13.52 -4.72
CA LEU A 345 16.31 -14.84 -4.08
C LEU A 345 14.91 -15.41 -3.91
N VAL A 346 14.70 -16.63 -4.40
CA VAL A 346 13.41 -17.32 -4.33
C VAL A 346 13.57 -18.61 -3.53
N ALA A 347 12.83 -18.75 -2.44
CA ALA A 347 12.83 -19.98 -1.65
C ALA A 347 12.23 -21.14 -2.46
N THR A 348 12.89 -22.28 -2.38
CA THR A 348 12.50 -23.57 -2.97
C THR A 348 12.50 -24.65 -1.89
N ALA A 349 12.14 -25.88 -2.25
CA ALA A 349 12.20 -27.01 -1.31
C ALA A 349 13.65 -27.38 -0.90
N THR A 350 14.66 -26.95 -1.67
CA THR A 350 16.06 -27.35 -1.48
C THR A 350 16.98 -26.19 -1.08
N GLY A 351 16.45 -24.98 -0.87
CA GLY A 351 17.24 -23.80 -0.54
C GLY A 351 16.69 -22.56 -1.24
N PHE A 352 17.57 -21.69 -1.71
CA PHE A 352 17.18 -20.50 -2.47
C PHE A 352 17.76 -20.54 -3.88
N ASP A 353 16.92 -20.19 -4.84
CA ASP A 353 17.35 -19.93 -6.21
C ASP A 353 17.68 -18.44 -6.35
N LEU A 354 18.75 -18.10 -7.08
CA LEU A 354 19.20 -16.73 -7.32
C LEU A 354 18.95 -16.36 -8.77
N ILE A 355 18.38 -15.16 -8.98
CA ILE A 355 18.04 -14.56 -10.28
C ILE A 355 18.65 -13.17 -10.34
N ARG A 356 19.39 -12.85 -11.40
CA ARG A 356 19.99 -11.53 -11.64
C ARG A 356 19.12 -10.72 -12.59
N GLY A 357 18.84 -9.45 -12.23
CA GLY A 357 18.07 -8.55 -13.08
C GLY A 357 16.67 -9.04 -13.41
N GLY A 358 16.07 -9.88 -12.56
CA GLY A 358 14.81 -10.56 -12.85
C GLY A 358 13.83 -10.60 -11.67
N SER A 359 12.64 -11.10 -11.96
CA SER A 359 11.54 -11.32 -11.02
C SER A 359 11.58 -12.73 -10.43
N ALA A 360 10.75 -12.99 -9.42
CA ALA A 360 10.68 -14.30 -8.75
C ALA A 360 10.17 -15.46 -9.66
N GLN A 361 9.73 -15.18 -10.88
CA GLN A 361 9.21 -16.17 -11.84
C GLN A 361 10.19 -16.45 -12.98
N ASP A 362 11.30 -15.71 -13.04
CA ASP A 362 12.28 -15.88 -14.11
C ASP A 362 13.20 -17.07 -13.86
N THR A 363 13.93 -17.47 -14.89
CA THR A 363 14.87 -18.61 -14.81
C THR A 363 16.03 -18.26 -13.88
N PRO A 364 16.35 -19.07 -12.86
CA PRO A 364 17.43 -18.80 -11.95
C PRO A 364 18.82 -19.02 -12.58
N ASP A 365 19.76 -18.14 -12.24
CA ASP A 365 21.18 -18.25 -12.59
C ASP A 365 21.89 -19.27 -11.71
N GLN A 366 21.48 -19.39 -10.43
CA GLN A 366 22.00 -20.35 -9.48
C GLN A 366 20.87 -20.98 -8.69
N ARG A 367 21.03 -22.25 -8.29
CA ARG A 367 19.99 -23.02 -7.60
C ARG A 367 20.46 -23.57 -6.27
N ALA A 368 19.49 -23.80 -5.38
CA ALA A 368 19.69 -24.53 -4.13
C ALA A 368 20.77 -23.93 -3.21
N LEU A 369 20.87 -22.60 -3.17
CA LEU A 369 21.79 -21.92 -2.26
C LEU A 369 21.33 -22.10 -0.81
N SER A 370 22.27 -22.43 0.09
CA SER A 370 21.97 -22.50 1.51
C SER A 370 21.81 -21.10 2.11
N PRO A 371 20.73 -20.83 2.83
CA PRO A 371 20.50 -19.52 3.42
C PRO A 371 21.62 -19.06 4.38
N GLU A 372 22.33 -19.99 5.00
CA GLU A 372 23.43 -19.71 5.93
C GLU A 372 24.68 -19.19 5.20
N THR A 373 24.92 -19.65 3.98
CA THR A 373 26.14 -19.37 3.21
C THR A 373 25.95 -18.36 2.09
N ILE A 374 24.74 -17.83 1.89
CA ILE A 374 24.53 -16.78 0.88
C ILE A 374 25.39 -15.56 1.22
N ASP A 375 26.29 -15.23 0.30
CA ASP A 375 27.12 -14.03 0.27
C ASP A 375 26.81 -13.24 -0.99
N LEU A 376 26.58 -11.95 -0.85
CA LEU A 376 26.22 -11.05 -1.98
C LEU A 376 27.43 -10.40 -2.63
N LYS A 377 28.66 -10.66 -2.15
CA LYS A 377 29.89 -10.06 -2.71
C LYS A 377 30.07 -10.46 -4.16
N GLY A 378 30.20 -9.42 -5.03
CA GLY A 378 30.41 -9.61 -6.46
C GLY A 378 29.19 -10.10 -7.25
N LEU A 379 27.98 -10.10 -6.65
CA LEU A 379 26.75 -10.52 -7.34
C LEU A 379 25.99 -9.35 -8.01
N PHE A 380 26.20 -8.10 -7.56
CA PHE A 380 25.58 -6.88 -8.11
C PHE A 380 26.35 -6.29 -9.27
#